data_8513810d49a2daf2cb6d158bbe3c426f
#
_entry.id   8513810d49a2daf2cb6d158bbe3c426f
#
_cell.length_a   1.000
_cell.length_b   1.000
_cell.length_c   1.000
_cell.angle_alpha   90.00
_cell.angle_beta   90.00
_cell.angle_gamma   90.00
#
_symmetry.space_group_name_H-M   'P 1'
#
loop_
_entity.id
_entity.type
_entity.pdbx_description
1 polymer ?
#
loop_
_entity_poly.entity_id
_entity_poly.type
_entity_poly.pdbx_seq_one_letter_code
_entity_poly.pdbx_strand_id
1 'polypeptide(L)'
;MFKKIEAIFREEKLTVVKEALAAIGIVGMNVTEVRGHGHQGGIELAGRVGTYKVDLLPRIQLNIVLSDHNVEKTIETIQQAAQTDNIGDGIIFVYPVDQVVRIGTGERGYLALSYEGDIDMRQHVQMQAAD
;
A
#
# COMPACT_ATOMS: atom_id res chain seq x y z
N MET A 1 8.47 -12.84 -10.26
CA MET A 1 9.31 -12.20 -9.22
C MET A 1 8.46 -11.39 -8.29
N PHE A 2 9.09 -10.73 -7.35
CA PHE A 2 8.37 -9.98 -6.34
C PHE A 2 8.55 -8.49 -6.52
N LYS A 3 7.52 -7.74 -6.12
CA LYS A 3 7.52 -6.28 -6.14
C LYS A 3 7.04 -5.75 -4.80
N LYS A 4 7.51 -4.58 -4.44
CA LYS A 4 6.99 -3.83 -3.30
C LYS A 4 6.17 -2.66 -3.83
N ILE A 5 4.93 -2.57 -3.36
CA ILE A 5 4.08 -1.41 -3.59
C ILE A 5 4.19 -0.53 -2.36
N GLU A 6 4.52 0.73 -2.58
CA GLU A 6 4.52 1.76 -1.55
C GLU A 6 3.50 2.81 -1.96
N ALA A 7 2.41 2.89 -1.22
CA ALA A 7 1.34 3.83 -1.51
C ALA A 7 1.27 4.88 -0.40
N ILE A 8 1.31 6.15 -0.79
CA ILE A 8 1.19 7.27 0.15
C ILE A 8 -0.10 8.00 -0.18
N PHE A 9 -1.01 8.09 0.77
CA PHE A 9 -2.34 8.64 0.55
C PHE A 9 -2.89 9.31 1.82
N ARG A 10 -4.09 9.88 1.70
CA ARG A 10 -4.75 10.58 2.80
C ARG A 10 -5.06 9.62 3.95
N GLU A 11 -4.80 10.05 5.17
CA GLU A 11 -5.01 9.20 6.35
C GLU A 11 -6.47 8.75 6.53
N GLU A 12 -7.45 9.58 6.15
CA GLU A 12 -8.86 9.23 6.24
C GLU A 12 -9.28 8.13 5.27
N LYS A 13 -8.41 7.77 4.31
CA LYS A 13 -8.67 6.69 3.36
C LYS A 13 -8.14 5.32 3.81
N LEU A 14 -7.47 5.25 4.93
CA LEU A 14 -6.83 4.01 5.37
C LEU A 14 -7.82 2.85 5.50
N THR A 15 -8.95 3.07 6.16
CA THR A 15 -9.94 2.00 6.37
C THR A 15 -10.51 1.50 5.05
N VAL A 16 -10.90 2.41 4.16
CA VAL A 16 -11.46 2.05 2.84
C VAL A 16 -10.43 1.28 2.01
N VAL A 17 -9.18 1.72 2.02
CA VAL A 17 -8.09 1.03 1.29
C VAL A 17 -7.87 -0.38 1.85
N LYS A 18 -7.80 -0.51 3.18
CA LYS A 18 -7.61 -1.81 3.82
C LYS A 18 -8.74 -2.78 3.49
N GLU A 19 -9.98 -2.31 3.54
CA GLU A 19 -11.15 -3.14 3.22
C GLU A 19 -11.13 -3.59 1.75
N ALA A 20 -10.80 -2.68 0.84
CA ALA A 20 -10.70 -3.01 -0.57
C ALA A 20 -9.59 -4.02 -0.85
N LEU A 21 -8.43 -3.88 -0.20
CA LEU A 21 -7.33 -4.82 -0.34
C LEU A 21 -7.67 -6.19 0.23
N ALA A 22 -8.34 -6.24 1.39
CA ALA A 22 -8.80 -7.50 1.96
C ALA A 22 -9.74 -8.23 1.00
N ALA A 23 -10.62 -7.50 0.33
CA ALA A 23 -11.58 -8.07 -0.61
C ALA A 23 -10.91 -8.78 -1.80
N ILE A 24 -9.73 -8.35 -2.21
CA ILE A 24 -8.98 -9.01 -3.29
C ILE A 24 -7.96 -10.03 -2.77
N GLY A 25 -7.89 -10.24 -1.47
CA GLY A 25 -7.02 -11.26 -0.86
C GLY A 25 -5.63 -10.78 -0.46
N ILE A 26 -5.46 -9.50 -0.23
CA ILE A 26 -4.21 -8.97 0.33
C ILE A 26 -4.27 -9.12 1.85
N VAL A 27 -3.36 -9.90 2.41
CA VAL A 27 -3.31 -10.20 3.85
C VAL A 27 -2.17 -9.45 4.51
N GLY A 28 -0.94 -9.61 4.00
CA GLY A 28 0.25 -8.99 4.59
C GLY A 28 0.47 -7.57 4.11
N MET A 29 0.52 -6.65 5.03
CA MET A 29 0.85 -5.25 4.74
C MET A 29 1.39 -4.59 6.00
N ASN A 30 2.12 -3.50 5.84
CA ASN A 30 2.44 -2.66 6.97
C ASN A 30 2.14 -1.21 6.65
N VAL A 31 1.97 -0.42 7.70
CA VAL A 31 1.51 0.96 7.59
C VAL A 31 2.39 1.82 8.48
N THR A 32 2.81 2.97 7.95
CA THR A 32 3.56 3.98 8.67
C THR A 32 2.85 5.31 8.50
N GLU A 33 2.79 6.09 9.55
CA GLU A 33 2.33 7.47 9.47
C GLU A 33 3.49 8.33 9.01
N VAL A 34 3.25 9.15 7.99
CA VAL A 34 4.27 10.04 7.42
C VAL A 34 3.71 11.45 7.29
N ARG A 35 4.59 12.42 7.15
CA ARG A 35 4.19 13.78 6.82
C ARG A 35 4.74 14.13 5.46
N GLY A 36 3.87 14.63 4.59
CA GLY A 36 4.21 14.87 3.21
C GLY A 36 3.93 16.29 2.76
N HIS A 37 4.76 16.75 1.85
CA HIS A 37 4.56 18.00 1.12
C HIS A 37 4.50 17.66 -0.36
N GLY A 38 3.41 18.02 -1.00
CA GLY A 38 3.22 17.67 -2.40
C GLY A 38 2.38 18.69 -3.13
N HIS A 39 1.68 18.22 -4.15
CA HIS A 39 0.92 19.05 -5.06
C HIS A 39 -0.20 19.84 -4.39
N GLN A 40 -0.76 19.33 -3.30
CA GLN A 40 -1.80 20.01 -2.52
C GLN A 40 -1.26 21.28 -1.86
N GLY A 41 0.06 21.39 -1.65
CA GLY A 41 0.68 22.49 -0.92
C GLY A 41 0.42 22.35 0.59
N GLY A 42 0.29 23.46 1.25
CA GLY A 42 0.01 23.49 2.67
C GLY A 42 -1.41 23.92 2.98
N ILE A 43 -1.75 23.91 4.24
CA ILE A 43 -3.03 24.38 4.76
C ILE A 43 -2.75 25.61 5.60
N GLU A 44 -3.49 26.70 5.33
CA GLU A 44 -3.42 27.91 6.16
C GLU A 44 -4.39 27.79 7.32
N LEU A 45 -3.87 27.99 8.53
CA LEU A 45 -4.67 27.94 9.75
C LEU A 45 -4.68 29.32 10.42
N ALA A 46 -5.85 29.73 10.92
CA ALA A 46 -5.99 30.95 11.68
C ALA A 46 -5.57 30.71 13.14
N GLY A 47 -4.72 31.58 13.65
CA GLY A 47 -4.26 31.54 15.04
C GLY A 47 -4.41 32.88 15.72
N ARG A 48 -3.98 32.98 17.00
CA ARG A 48 -4.09 34.21 17.82
C ARG A 48 -3.33 35.39 17.22
N VAL A 49 -2.25 35.13 16.52
CA VAL A 49 -1.37 36.15 15.96
C VAL A 49 -1.46 36.27 14.46
N GLY A 50 -2.48 35.66 13.84
CA GLY A 50 -2.68 35.67 12.39
C GLY A 50 -2.82 34.28 11.82
N THR A 51 -2.56 34.15 10.52
CA THR A 51 -2.60 32.85 9.83
C THR A 51 -1.21 32.23 9.78
N TYR A 52 -1.14 30.94 9.81
CA TYR A 52 0.10 30.20 9.56
C TYR A 52 -0.18 29.02 8.63
N LYS A 53 0.87 28.57 7.94
CA LYS A 53 0.77 27.53 6.94
C LYS A 53 1.33 26.23 7.48
N VAL A 54 0.57 25.14 7.30
CA VAL A 54 1.04 23.79 7.58
C VAL A 54 1.57 23.20 6.28
N ASP A 55 2.90 23.04 6.17
CA ASP A 55 3.55 22.59 4.93
C ASP A 55 3.63 21.08 4.83
N LEU A 56 3.70 20.38 5.97
CA LEU A 56 3.81 18.93 6.02
C LEU A 56 2.50 18.37 6.55
N LEU A 57 1.75 17.72 5.67
CA LEU A 57 0.44 17.16 5.99
C LEU A 57 0.54 15.69 6.38
N PRO A 58 -0.31 15.23 7.33
CA PRO A 58 -0.29 13.82 7.71
C PRO A 58 -0.77 12.95 6.56
N ARG A 59 -0.07 11.84 6.33
CA ARG A 59 -0.35 10.86 5.29
C ARG A 59 -0.08 9.46 5.83
N ILE A 60 -0.63 8.49 5.14
CA ILE A 60 -0.34 7.07 5.38
C ILE A 60 0.61 6.59 4.29
N GLN A 61 1.64 5.86 4.71
CA GLN A 61 2.47 5.06 3.81
C GLN A 61 2.13 3.60 4.05
N LEU A 62 1.60 2.95 3.04
CA LEU A 62 1.23 1.55 3.09
C LEU A 62 2.17 0.76 2.20
N ASN A 63 2.72 -0.33 2.72
CA ASN A 63 3.68 -1.17 2.00
C ASN A 63 3.15 -2.59 1.88
N ILE A 64 3.24 -3.12 0.67
CA ILE A 64 2.83 -4.50 0.36
C ILE A 64 3.92 -5.10 -0.52
N VAL A 65 4.38 -6.31 -0.19
CA VAL A 65 5.25 -7.08 -1.07
C VAL A 65 4.44 -8.27 -1.58
N LEU A 66 4.45 -8.46 -2.89
CA LEU A 66 3.64 -9.49 -3.53
C LEU A 66 4.26 -9.91 -4.87
N SER A 67 3.67 -10.95 -5.47
CA SER A 67 4.05 -11.40 -6.80
C SER A 67 3.76 -10.32 -7.84
N ASP A 68 4.61 -10.21 -8.85
CA ASP A 68 4.44 -9.24 -9.94
C ASP A 68 3.14 -9.46 -10.74
N HIS A 69 2.58 -10.68 -10.77
CA HIS A 69 1.29 -10.93 -11.42
C HIS A 69 0.13 -10.14 -10.81
N ASN A 70 0.24 -9.78 -9.55
CA ASN A 70 -0.85 -9.17 -8.79
C ASN A 70 -0.68 -7.67 -8.59
N VAL A 71 0.41 -7.09 -9.13
CA VAL A 71 0.75 -5.68 -8.93
C VAL A 71 -0.31 -4.75 -9.52
N GLU A 72 -0.68 -4.97 -10.80
CA GLU A 72 -1.63 -4.08 -11.46
C GLU A 72 -3.00 -4.07 -10.78
N LYS A 73 -3.51 -5.23 -10.42
CA LYS A 73 -4.79 -5.33 -9.72
C LYS A 73 -4.74 -4.62 -8.36
N THR A 74 -3.62 -4.76 -7.66
CA THR A 74 -3.44 -4.11 -6.36
C THR A 74 -3.34 -2.59 -6.50
N ILE A 75 -2.61 -2.10 -7.51
CA ILE A 75 -2.53 -0.67 -7.81
C ILE A 75 -3.91 -0.10 -8.10
N GLU A 76 -4.67 -0.75 -8.98
CA GLU A 76 -6.02 -0.30 -9.32
C GLU A 76 -6.93 -0.25 -8.09
N THR A 77 -6.84 -1.26 -7.24
CA THR A 77 -7.64 -1.33 -6.01
C THR A 77 -7.32 -0.17 -5.07
N ILE A 78 -6.03 0.11 -4.85
CA ILE A 78 -5.61 1.23 -4.01
C ILE A 78 -6.05 2.56 -4.62
N GLN A 79 -5.83 2.72 -5.92
CA GLN A 79 -6.18 3.96 -6.63
C GLN A 79 -7.66 4.27 -6.50
N GLN A 80 -8.52 3.30 -6.78
CA GLN A 80 -9.97 3.49 -6.71
C GLN A 80 -10.45 3.79 -5.29
N ALA A 81 -9.87 3.12 -4.30
CA ALA A 81 -10.26 3.30 -2.91
C ALA A 81 -9.77 4.62 -2.30
N ALA A 82 -8.59 5.08 -2.71
CA ALA A 82 -7.96 6.28 -2.15
C ALA A 82 -8.30 7.56 -2.89
N GLN A 83 -8.80 7.45 -4.12
CA GLN A 83 -9.06 8.58 -5.00
C GLN A 83 -10.19 9.46 -4.46
N THR A 84 -10.00 10.78 -4.56
CA THR A 84 -11.04 11.79 -4.36
C THR A 84 -11.10 12.64 -5.63
N ASP A 85 -11.95 13.67 -5.62
CA ASP A 85 -11.99 14.63 -6.73
C ASP A 85 -11.06 15.81 -6.50
N ASN A 86 -10.20 15.74 -5.48
CA ASN A 86 -9.35 16.84 -5.05
C ASN A 86 -7.87 16.53 -5.29
N ILE A 87 -7.07 17.56 -5.48
CA ILE A 87 -5.61 17.46 -5.56
C ILE A 87 -5.05 17.00 -4.22
N GLY A 88 -4.04 16.18 -4.23
CA GLY A 88 -3.35 15.73 -3.02
C GLY A 88 -3.76 14.33 -2.56
N ASP A 89 -4.29 13.53 -3.48
CA ASP A 89 -4.70 12.16 -3.17
C ASP A 89 -3.55 11.22 -2.86
N GLY A 90 -2.36 11.49 -3.40
CA GLY A 90 -1.18 10.71 -3.10
C GLY A 90 -0.51 10.11 -4.33
N ILE A 91 0.35 9.13 -4.08
CA ILE A 91 1.20 8.53 -5.11
C ILE A 91 1.51 7.08 -4.77
N ILE A 92 1.73 6.28 -5.79
CA ILE A 92 2.10 4.87 -5.66
C ILE A 92 3.44 4.67 -6.34
N PHE A 93 4.38 4.03 -5.63
CA PHE A 93 5.65 3.60 -6.18
C PHE A 93 5.71 2.08 -6.19
N VAL A 94 6.38 1.52 -7.20
CA VAL A 94 6.61 0.08 -7.27
C VAL A 94 8.11 -0.17 -7.38
N TYR A 95 8.62 -1.02 -6.51
CA TYR A 95 10.04 -1.37 -6.44
C TYR A 95 10.24 -2.85 -6.74
N PRO A 96 11.31 -3.23 -7.43
CA PRO A 96 11.69 -4.63 -7.49
C PRO A 96 12.18 -5.11 -6.13
N VAL A 97 11.86 -6.35 -5.77
CA VAL A 97 12.32 -7.00 -4.55
C VAL A 97 13.10 -8.26 -4.94
N ASP A 98 14.39 -8.27 -4.67
CA ASP A 98 15.28 -9.34 -5.10
C ASP A 98 15.09 -10.61 -4.27
N GLN A 99 14.92 -10.46 -2.96
CA GLN A 99 14.81 -11.59 -2.04
C GLN A 99 13.78 -11.30 -0.96
N VAL A 100 13.09 -12.37 -0.55
CA VAL A 100 12.17 -12.35 0.58
C VAL A 100 12.57 -13.49 1.51
N VAL A 101 12.76 -13.18 2.79
CA VAL A 101 13.15 -14.17 3.80
C VAL A 101 12.25 -13.98 5.02
N ARG A 102 11.62 -15.05 5.48
CA ARG A 102 10.84 -15.04 6.72
C ARG A 102 11.79 -15.23 7.90
N ILE A 103 11.79 -14.30 8.82
CA ILE A 103 12.72 -14.32 9.94
C ILE A 103 12.54 -15.55 10.82
N GLY A 104 11.29 -15.90 11.13
CA GLY A 104 10.99 -16.98 12.06
C GLY A 104 11.33 -18.36 11.57
N THR A 105 11.31 -18.60 10.26
CA THR A 105 11.52 -19.93 9.67
C THR A 105 12.73 -20.03 8.77
N GLY A 106 13.26 -18.90 8.30
CA GLY A 106 14.31 -18.87 7.30
C GLY A 106 13.84 -19.23 5.88
N GLU A 107 12.54 -19.43 5.69
CA GLU A 107 11.98 -19.71 4.36
C GLU A 107 12.21 -18.53 3.42
N ARG A 108 12.37 -18.84 2.12
CA ARG A 108 12.67 -17.84 1.10
C ARG A 108 11.64 -17.90 -0.04
N GLY A 109 11.52 -16.77 -0.74
CA GLY A 109 10.66 -16.65 -1.90
C GLY A 109 9.19 -16.75 -1.54
N TYR A 110 8.43 -17.51 -2.30
CA TYR A 110 6.99 -17.66 -2.13
C TYR A 110 6.59 -18.07 -0.72
N LEU A 111 7.29 -19.04 -0.15
CA LEU A 111 6.98 -19.54 1.19
C LEU A 111 7.19 -18.48 2.26
N ALA A 112 8.19 -17.62 2.05
CA ALA A 112 8.46 -16.51 2.98
C ALA A 112 7.38 -15.45 2.96
N LEU A 113 6.77 -15.23 1.80
CA LEU A 113 5.82 -14.15 1.56
C LEU A 113 4.37 -14.54 1.84
N SER A 114 4.07 -15.83 1.74
CA SER A 114 2.70 -16.33 1.72
C SER A 114 2.01 -16.27 3.07
N TYR A 115 0.75 -15.88 3.03
CA TYR A 115 -0.19 -15.97 4.15
C TYR A 115 -1.36 -16.84 3.72
N GLU A 116 -1.90 -17.61 4.65
CA GLU A 116 -3.06 -18.46 4.37
C GLU A 116 -4.21 -17.63 3.81
N GLY A 117 -4.68 -18.02 2.64
CA GLY A 117 -5.80 -17.36 1.97
C GLY A 117 -5.46 -16.09 1.20
N ASP A 118 -4.19 -15.68 1.13
CA ASP A 118 -3.84 -14.49 0.36
C ASP A 118 -3.89 -14.77 -1.16
N ILE A 119 -3.87 -13.69 -1.93
CA ILE A 119 -4.03 -13.73 -3.39
C ILE A 119 -2.93 -14.56 -4.07
N ASP A 120 -1.68 -14.40 -3.64
CA ASP A 120 -0.54 -15.11 -4.22
C ASP A 120 -0.61 -16.61 -3.90
N MET A 121 -0.98 -16.96 -2.68
CA MET A 121 -1.09 -18.36 -2.25
C MET A 121 -2.24 -19.06 -2.98
N ARG A 122 -3.39 -18.41 -3.15
CA ARG A 122 -4.53 -18.97 -3.89
C ARG A 122 -4.13 -19.31 -5.32
N GLN A 123 -3.43 -18.42 -5.99
CA GLN A 123 -2.98 -18.62 -7.37
C GLN A 123 -1.94 -19.72 -7.46
N HIS A 124 -1.03 -19.80 -6.51
CA HIS A 124 0.00 -20.84 -6.47
C HIS A 124 -0.64 -22.24 -6.32
N VAL A 125 -1.63 -22.38 -5.43
CA VAL A 125 -2.38 -23.63 -5.24
C VAL A 125 -3.12 -24.00 -6.52
N GLN A 126 -3.78 -23.06 -7.18
CA GLN A 126 -4.49 -23.29 -8.45
C GLN A 126 -3.55 -23.75 -9.56
N MET A 127 -2.37 -23.15 -9.67
CA MET A 127 -1.38 -23.55 -10.66
C MET A 127 -0.89 -24.98 -10.41
N GLN A 128 -0.64 -25.35 -9.17
CA GLN A 128 -0.25 -26.72 -8.82
C GLN A 128 -1.37 -27.72 -9.08
N ALA A 129 -2.61 -27.35 -8.83
CA ALA A 129 -3.76 -28.24 -9.07
C ALA A 129 -4.03 -28.46 -10.57
N ALA A 130 -3.63 -27.52 -11.43
CA ALA A 130 -3.79 -27.62 -12.88
C ALA A 130 -2.74 -28.55 -13.53
N ASP A 131 -1.63 -28.81 -12.86
CA ASP A 131 -0.58 -29.70 -13.33
C ASP A 131 -0.91 -31.16 -12.99
#